data_97346f9addb39de9fdab9bfdb96d0a7c
#
_entry.id   97346f9addb39de9fdab9bfdb96d0a7c
#
_cell.length_a   1.000
_cell.length_b   1.000
_cell.length_c   1.000
_cell.angle_alpha   90.00
_cell.angle_beta   90.00
_cell.angle_gamma   90.00
#
_symmetry.space_group_name_H-M   'P 1'
#
loop_
_entity.id
_entity.type
_entity.pdbx_description
1 polymer ?
#
loop_
_entity_poly.entity_id
_entity_poly.type
_entity_poly.pdbx_seq_one_letter_code
_entity_poly.pdbx_strand_id
1 'polypeptide(L)'
;MPEGRQRRLANLFILAFLAYQVGMPLRYYLGERGYDERFSWRMFSTLRLQQCEMQVSEAAAGSSQLEEVPVRSDVQVAWVSLLERVRKPVVEKYLQRRCERQRVARVVYTRSCTNTDGSALPPQTLRMDCADRVLHEGEP
;
A
#
# COMPACT_ATOMS: atom_id res chain seq x y z
N MET A 1 -52.03 -6.49 16.61
CA MET A 1 -51.15 -6.01 15.51
C MET A 1 -49.76 -5.78 16.06
N PRO A 2 -48.72 -6.44 15.58
CA PRO A 2 -47.34 -6.31 16.11
C PRO A 2 -46.56 -5.17 15.48
N GLU A 3 -47.23 -4.20 14.87
CA GLU A 3 -46.59 -3.17 14.03
C GLU A 3 -45.62 -2.24 14.76
N GLY A 4 -45.86 -1.92 16.02
CA GLY A 4 -45.01 -0.99 16.77
C GLY A 4 -43.61 -1.51 17.08
N ARG A 5 -43.46 -2.80 17.37
CA ARG A 5 -42.19 -3.43 17.72
C ARG A 5 -41.33 -3.67 16.48
N GLN A 6 -41.92 -4.14 15.40
CA GLN A 6 -41.21 -4.36 14.12
C GLN A 6 -40.72 -3.05 13.54
N ARG A 7 -41.54 -1.99 13.59
CA ARG A 7 -41.17 -0.65 13.12
C ARG A 7 -40.00 -0.06 13.94
N ARG A 8 -39.99 -0.25 15.26
CA ARG A 8 -38.88 0.18 16.12
C ARG A 8 -37.60 -0.58 15.81
N LEU A 9 -37.68 -1.89 15.60
CA LEU A 9 -36.53 -2.73 15.23
C LEU A 9 -35.98 -2.34 13.86
N ALA A 10 -36.84 -2.08 12.87
CA ALA A 10 -36.43 -1.62 11.55
C ALA A 10 -35.74 -0.25 11.62
N ASN A 11 -36.30 0.71 12.36
CA ASN A 11 -35.67 2.01 12.54
C ASN A 11 -34.32 1.93 13.25
N LEU A 12 -34.21 1.07 14.27
CA LEU A 12 -32.95 0.86 14.98
C LEU A 12 -31.90 0.24 14.08
N PHE A 13 -32.28 -0.74 13.24
CA PHE A 13 -31.40 -1.33 12.25
C PHE A 13 -30.92 -0.30 11.23
N ILE A 14 -31.83 0.53 10.69
CA ILE A 14 -31.49 1.59 9.72
C ILE A 14 -30.51 2.58 10.35
N LEU A 15 -30.78 3.04 11.57
CA LEU A 15 -29.90 3.97 12.28
C LEU A 15 -28.51 3.36 12.53
N ALA A 16 -28.45 2.12 12.98
CA ALA A 16 -27.19 1.42 13.21
C ALA A 16 -26.40 1.22 11.91
N PHE A 17 -27.09 0.87 10.83
CA PHE A 17 -26.48 0.70 9.51
C PHE A 17 -25.93 2.03 8.96
N LEU A 18 -26.69 3.13 9.06
CA LEU A 18 -26.23 4.45 8.65
C LEU A 18 -25.05 4.94 9.50
N ALA A 19 -25.11 4.74 10.82
CA ALA A 19 -24.00 5.06 11.71
C ALA A 19 -22.73 4.28 11.35
N TYR A 20 -22.87 3.00 11.00
CA TYR A 20 -21.76 2.18 10.53
C TYR A 20 -21.20 2.70 9.20
N GLN A 21 -22.05 3.02 8.22
CA GLN A 21 -21.62 3.54 6.92
C GLN A 21 -20.89 4.88 7.02
N VAL A 22 -21.27 5.73 7.96
CA VAL A 22 -20.58 7.01 8.20
C VAL A 22 -19.32 6.81 9.05
N GLY A 23 -19.41 5.98 10.09
CA GLY A 23 -18.32 5.75 11.04
C GLY A 23 -17.10 5.08 10.42
N MET A 24 -17.31 4.15 9.48
CA MET A 24 -16.18 3.47 8.81
C MET A 24 -15.32 4.40 7.95
N PRO A 25 -15.87 5.23 7.05
CA PRO A 25 -15.09 6.22 6.32
C PRO A 25 -14.49 7.29 7.24
N LEU A 26 -15.24 7.73 8.24
CA LEU A 26 -14.75 8.74 9.19
C LEU A 26 -13.51 8.26 9.94
N ARG A 27 -13.49 6.99 10.36
CA ARG A 27 -12.32 6.38 10.99
C ARG A 27 -11.08 6.37 10.06
N TYR A 28 -11.30 6.22 8.75
CA TYR A 28 -10.21 6.31 7.77
C TYR A 28 -9.65 7.74 7.69
N TYR A 29 -10.52 8.74 7.62
CA TYR A 29 -10.10 10.15 7.52
C TYR A 29 -9.49 10.73 8.79
N LEU A 30 -9.89 10.21 9.96
CA LEU A 30 -9.37 10.65 11.26
C LEU A 30 -8.17 9.82 11.73
N GLY A 31 -7.91 8.68 11.11
CA GLY A 31 -6.81 7.79 11.47
C GLY A 31 -5.55 8.07 10.64
N GLU A 32 -4.38 7.97 11.26
CA GLU A 32 -3.07 8.13 10.61
C GLU A 32 -2.71 7.00 9.61
N ARG A 33 -3.61 6.06 9.36
CA ARG A 33 -3.38 4.89 8.51
C ARG A 33 -3.65 5.19 7.04
N GLY A 34 -2.82 6.01 6.41
CA GLY A 34 -2.92 6.41 5.00
C GLY A 34 -2.78 5.29 3.95
N TYR A 35 -2.49 4.05 4.37
CA TYR A 35 -2.20 2.95 3.44
C TYR A 35 -3.36 1.97 3.21
N ASP A 36 -4.39 1.97 4.05
CA ASP A 36 -5.55 1.07 3.90
C ASP A 36 -6.76 1.85 3.38
N GLU A 37 -6.94 1.84 2.07
CA GLU A 37 -8.05 2.51 1.39
C GLU A 37 -9.34 1.67 1.38
N ARG A 38 -9.33 0.49 2.00
CA ARG A 38 -10.56 -0.31 2.17
C ARG A 38 -11.53 0.50 3.02
N PHE A 39 -12.78 0.58 2.56
CA PHE A 39 -13.84 1.36 3.22
C PHE A 39 -13.72 2.90 3.13
N SER A 40 -12.73 3.44 2.42
CA SER A 40 -12.82 4.84 1.98
C SER A 40 -13.70 4.89 0.74
N TRP A 41 -14.68 5.77 0.71
CA TRP A 41 -15.57 5.96 -0.45
C TRP A 41 -14.85 6.61 -1.64
N ARG A 42 -13.63 6.20 -1.90
CA ARG A 42 -12.78 6.72 -2.97
C ARG A 42 -12.99 6.03 -4.32
N MET A 43 -14.18 5.50 -4.60
CA MET A 43 -14.45 4.78 -5.85
C MET A 43 -14.18 5.60 -7.13
N PHE A 44 -14.14 6.94 -7.04
CA PHE A 44 -13.91 7.84 -8.17
C PHE A 44 -12.67 8.73 -8.03
N SER A 45 -11.86 8.57 -7.00
CA SER A 45 -10.67 9.40 -6.77
C SER A 45 -9.40 8.86 -7.43
N THR A 46 -9.53 8.10 -8.50
CA THR A 46 -8.40 7.63 -9.31
C THR A 46 -7.89 8.67 -10.32
N LEU A 47 -8.25 9.93 -10.18
CA LEU A 47 -7.50 11.02 -10.80
C LEU A 47 -6.10 11.02 -10.19
N ARG A 48 -5.23 10.21 -10.76
CA ARG A 48 -3.81 10.23 -10.42
C ARG A 48 -3.26 11.55 -10.95
N LEU A 49 -3.17 12.53 -10.06
CA LEU A 49 -2.50 13.80 -10.32
C LEU A 49 -0.98 13.64 -10.41
N GLN A 50 -0.48 12.41 -10.29
CA GLN A 50 0.94 12.10 -10.26
C GLN A 50 1.22 10.87 -11.12
N GLN A 51 2.27 10.94 -11.92
CA GLN A 51 2.86 9.78 -12.55
C GLN A 51 3.93 9.22 -11.63
N CYS A 52 3.81 7.96 -11.26
CA CYS A 52 4.76 7.30 -10.36
C CYS A 52 5.34 6.06 -11.03
N GLU A 53 6.64 5.93 -10.91
CA GLU A 53 7.40 4.75 -11.33
C GLU A 53 7.92 4.01 -10.09
N MET A 54 7.87 2.71 -10.14
CA MET A 54 8.33 1.83 -9.08
C MET A 54 9.49 1.00 -9.59
N GLN A 55 10.57 0.96 -8.81
CA GLN A 55 11.73 0.15 -9.07
C GLN A 55 12.07 -0.69 -7.84
N VAL A 56 12.45 -1.94 -8.06
CA VAL A 56 12.97 -2.81 -7.00
C VAL A 56 14.35 -3.25 -7.42
N SER A 57 15.29 -3.18 -6.49
CA SER A 57 16.68 -3.58 -6.72
C SER A 57 17.15 -4.49 -5.59
N GLU A 58 18.07 -5.38 -5.92
CA GLU A 58 18.65 -6.35 -4.98
C GLU A 58 20.16 -6.23 -4.95
N ALA A 59 20.74 -6.43 -3.77
CA ALA A 59 22.18 -6.61 -3.62
C ALA A 59 22.47 -8.05 -3.16
N ALA A 60 23.43 -8.67 -3.80
CA ALA A 60 23.95 -9.97 -3.36
C ALA A 60 24.81 -9.84 -2.11
N ALA A 61 24.95 -10.93 -1.36
CA ALA A 61 25.82 -10.98 -0.21
C ALA A 61 27.29 -10.67 -0.62
N GLY A 62 27.88 -9.67 0.04
CA GLY A 62 29.24 -9.20 -0.25
C GLY A 62 29.36 -8.22 -1.43
N SER A 63 28.26 -7.86 -2.08
CA SER A 63 28.22 -6.84 -3.15
C SER A 63 27.47 -5.60 -2.68
N SER A 64 28.00 -4.42 -3.01
CA SER A 64 27.30 -3.15 -2.87
C SER A 64 26.51 -2.76 -4.12
N GLN A 65 26.66 -3.52 -5.21
CA GLN A 65 25.99 -3.26 -6.46
C GLN A 65 24.53 -3.70 -6.38
N LEU A 66 23.64 -2.77 -6.72
CA LEU A 66 22.20 -3.03 -6.80
C LEU A 66 21.85 -3.46 -8.24
N GLU A 67 21.21 -4.60 -8.37
CA GLU A 67 20.68 -5.10 -9.64
C GLU A 67 19.15 -4.91 -9.67
N GLU A 68 18.64 -4.41 -10.78
CA GLU A 68 17.21 -4.19 -10.95
C GLU A 68 16.46 -5.50 -11.12
N VAL A 69 15.34 -5.62 -10.41
CA VAL A 69 14.44 -6.77 -10.46
C VAL A 69 13.28 -6.48 -11.38
N PRO A 70 13.00 -7.29 -12.41
CA PRO A 70 11.84 -7.12 -13.26
C PRO A 70 10.56 -7.57 -12.53
N VAL A 71 9.99 -6.70 -11.70
CA VAL A 71 8.83 -6.98 -10.83
C VAL A 71 7.63 -7.53 -11.62
N ARG A 72 7.40 -7.01 -12.84
CA ARG A 72 6.24 -7.39 -13.67
C ARG A 72 6.30 -8.85 -14.15
N SER A 73 7.48 -9.44 -14.21
CA SER A 73 7.64 -10.87 -14.54
C SER A 73 7.63 -11.77 -13.29
N ASP A 74 7.84 -11.19 -12.12
CA ASP A 74 7.94 -11.91 -10.83
C ASP A 74 6.59 -12.10 -10.13
N VAL A 75 5.64 -11.19 -10.34
CA VAL A 75 4.32 -11.23 -9.71
C VAL A 75 3.19 -10.91 -10.70
N GLN A 76 1.98 -11.36 -10.36
CA GLN A 76 0.79 -11.06 -11.17
C GLN A 76 0.49 -9.55 -11.21
N VAL A 77 -0.10 -9.09 -12.30
CA VAL A 77 -0.42 -7.66 -12.54
C VAL A 77 -1.21 -7.01 -11.39
N ALA A 78 -2.11 -7.76 -10.76
CA ALA A 78 -2.86 -7.26 -9.60
C ALA A 78 -1.95 -6.86 -8.42
N TRP A 79 -0.88 -7.61 -8.18
CA TRP A 79 0.10 -7.31 -7.15
C TRP A 79 1.00 -6.12 -7.51
N VAL A 80 1.36 -6.01 -8.81
CA VAL A 80 2.12 -4.85 -9.31
C VAL A 80 1.38 -3.56 -8.98
N SER A 81 0.07 -3.49 -9.25
CA SER A 81 -0.73 -2.29 -8.95
C SER A 81 -0.81 -1.95 -7.46
N LEU A 82 -0.73 -2.94 -6.58
CA LEU A 82 -0.69 -2.74 -5.13
C LEU A 82 0.69 -2.25 -4.66
N LEU A 83 1.76 -2.75 -5.28
CA LEU A 83 3.12 -2.28 -5.06
C LEU A 83 3.28 -0.83 -5.52
N GLU A 84 2.80 -0.48 -6.71
CA GLU A 84 2.81 0.89 -7.25
C GLU A 84 2.09 1.90 -6.34
N ARG A 85 1.10 1.45 -5.56
CA ARG A 85 0.37 2.28 -4.57
C ARG A 85 1.05 2.34 -3.20
N VAL A 86 2.24 1.75 -3.06
CA VAL A 86 3.00 1.67 -1.78
C VAL A 86 2.12 1.16 -0.63
N ARG A 87 1.35 0.10 -0.85
CA ARG A 87 0.69 -0.54 0.28
C ARG A 87 1.74 -1.21 1.15
N LYS A 88 2.15 -0.55 2.22
CA LYS A 88 3.25 -0.96 3.08
C LYS A 88 3.23 -2.47 3.43
N PRO A 89 2.09 -3.08 3.85
CA PRO A 89 2.06 -4.52 4.14
C PRO A 89 2.32 -5.40 2.91
N VAL A 90 1.98 -4.91 1.70
CA VAL A 90 2.21 -5.64 0.45
C VAL A 90 3.67 -5.52 0.03
N VAL A 91 4.24 -4.31 0.12
CA VAL A 91 5.66 -4.06 -0.16
C VAL A 91 6.50 -4.89 0.79
N GLU A 92 6.25 -4.82 2.09
CA GLU A 92 6.97 -5.60 3.11
C GLU A 92 6.95 -7.10 2.79
N LYS A 93 5.78 -7.66 2.49
CA LYS A 93 5.63 -9.08 2.17
C LYS A 93 6.35 -9.46 0.87
N TYR A 94 6.37 -8.56 -0.10
CA TYR A 94 7.11 -8.76 -1.35
C TYR A 94 8.62 -8.76 -1.09
N LEU A 95 9.13 -7.79 -0.33
CA LEU A 95 10.56 -7.72 0.02
C LEU A 95 11.00 -8.94 0.84
N GLN A 96 10.17 -9.39 1.80
CA GLN A 96 10.42 -10.63 2.57
C GLN A 96 10.57 -11.84 1.64
N ARG A 97 9.64 -11.99 0.67
CA ARG A 97 9.72 -13.07 -0.32
C ARG A 97 10.99 -13.00 -1.18
N ARG A 98 11.44 -11.79 -1.50
CA ARG A 98 12.70 -11.61 -2.25
C ARG A 98 13.91 -12.02 -1.41
N CYS A 99 13.90 -11.71 -0.11
CA CYS A 99 14.93 -12.16 0.84
C CYS A 99 15.00 -13.68 1.03
N GLU A 100 13.95 -14.43 0.66
CA GLU A 100 13.99 -15.90 0.68
C GLU A 100 14.81 -16.50 -0.46
N ARG A 101 15.14 -15.69 -1.48
CA ARG A 101 15.99 -16.15 -2.58
C ARG A 101 17.45 -16.26 -2.14
N GLN A 102 18.10 -17.30 -2.61
CA GLN A 102 19.53 -17.53 -2.29
C GLN A 102 20.39 -16.36 -2.79
N ARG A 103 21.34 -15.95 -1.97
CA ARG A 103 22.35 -14.91 -2.24
C ARG A 103 21.84 -13.46 -2.18
N VAL A 104 20.59 -13.18 -1.89
CA VAL A 104 20.11 -11.83 -1.68
C VAL A 104 20.40 -11.39 -0.25
N ALA A 105 21.14 -10.31 -0.07
CA ALA A 105 21.46 -9.75 1.24
C ALA A 105 20.60 -8.53 1.58
N ARG A 106 20.19 -7.79 0.55
CA ARG A 106 19.40 -6.57 0.72
C ARG A 106 18.45 -6.39 -0.46
N VAL A 107 17.26 -5.89 -0.17
CA VAL A 107 16.27 -5.50 -1.18
C VAL A 107 15.87 -4.06 -0.95
N VAL A 108 15.83 -3.26 -2.00
CA VAL A 108 15.46 -1.84 -1.97
C VAL A 108 14.28 -1.63 -2.91
N TYR A 109 13.24 -1.03 -2.40
CA TYR A 109 12.08 -0.58 -3.15
C TYR A 109 12.13 0.94 -3.23
N THR A 110 12.07 1.49 -4.42
CA THR A 110 12.05 2.94 -4.66
C THR A 110 10.83 3.30 -5.50
N ARG A 111 10.12 4.35 -5.11
CA ARG A 111 9.03 4.93 -5.87
C ARG A 111 9.33 6.40 -6.13
N SER A 112 9.44 6.76 -7.38
CA SER A 112 9.62 8.13 -7.84
C SER A 112 8.32 8.64 -8.48
N CYS A 113 7.87 9.81 -8.09
CA CYS A 113 6.63 10.40 -8.60
C CYS A 113 6.90 11.79 -9.19
N THR A 114 6.16 12.11 -10.25
CA THR A 114 6.17 13.41 -10.90
C THR A 114 4.74 13.98 -10.88
N ASN A 115 4.59 15.23 -10.51
CA ASN A 115 3.32 15.95 -10.57
C ASN A 115 2.91 16.23 -12.02
N THR A 116 1.67 16.66 -12.23
CA THR A 116 1.14 17.05 -13.55
C THR A 116 1.84 18.27 -14.16
N ASP A 117 2.49 19.09 -13.34
CA ASP A 117 3.31 20.23 -13.77
C ASP A 117 4.75 19.86 -14.14
N GLY A 118 5.10 18.58 -14.06
CA GLY A 118 6.45 18.08 -14.33
C GLY A 118 7.40 18.16 -13.13
N SER A 119 6.99 18.70 -11.99
CA SER A 119 7.83 18.74 -10.79
C SER A 119 8.02 17.36 -10.18
N ALA A 120 9.27 17.00 -9.89
CA ALA A 120 9.59 15.74 -9.22
C ALA A 120 9.29 15.83 -7.72
N LEU A 121 8.67 14.79 -7.18
CA LEU A 121 8.46 14.62 -5.74
C LEU A 121 9.66 13.87 -5.13
N PRO A 122 9.94 14.06 -3.83
CA PRO A 122 10.97 13.28 -3.16
C PRO A 122 10.65 11.77 -3.29
N PRO A 123 11.64 10.95 -3.65
CA PRO A 123 11.45 9.52 -3.81
C PRO A 123 11.13 8.87 -2.47
N GLN A 124 10.21 7.92 -2.48
CA GLN A 124 9.92 7.08 -1.32
C GLN A 124 10.76 5.81 -1.42
N THR A 125 11.64 5.59 -0.46
CA THR A 125 12.50 4.41 -0.42
C THR A 125 12.16 3.55 0.79
N LEU A 126 12.00 2.25 0.54
CA LEU A 126 11.81 1.22 1.56
C LEU A 126 12.91 0.19 1.38
N ARG A 127 13.67 -0.09 2.43
CA ARG A 127 14.77 -1.04 2.42
C ARG A 127 14.52 -2.18 3.39
N MET A 128 14.90 -3.38 2.99
CA MET A 128 14.91 -4.54 3.85
C MET A 128 16.26 -5.23 3.78
N ASP A 129 16.93 -5.35 4.90
CA ASP A 129 18.10 -6.18 5.05
C ASP A 129 17.64 -7.61 5.36
N CYS A 130 18.10 -8.58 4.58
CA CYS A 130 17.57 -9.94 4.64
C CYS A 130 18.01 -10.71 5.89
N ALA A 131 18.99 -10.19 6.64
CA ALA A 131 19.45 -10.79 7.89
C ALA A 131 18.43 -10.65 9.03
N ASP A 132 17.83 -9.46 9.16
CA ASP A 132 16.88 -9.15 10.22
C ASP A 132 15.42 -9.09 9.73
N ARG A 133 15.22 -8.98 8.42
CA ARG A 133 13.91 -8.86 7.76
C ARG A 133 13.06 -7.68 8.26
N VAL A 134 13.71 -6.67 8.76
CA VAL A 134 13.05 -5.44 9.22
C VAL A 134 12.96 -4.45 8.07
N LEU A 135 11.78 -3.84 7.93
CA LEU A 135 11.54 -2.80 6.93
C LEU A 135 12.00 -1.45 7.48
N HIS A 136 12.94 -0.84 6.80
CA HIS A 136 13.42 0.51 7.09
C HIS A 136 12.85 1.49 6.06
N GLU A 137 12.34 2.62 6.54
CA GLU A 137 11.97 3.77 5.71
C GLU A 137 13.12 4.76 5.78
N GLY A 138 13.57 5.26 4.65
CA GLY A 138 14.67 6.23 4.63
C GLY A 138 15.31 6.39 3.27
N GLU A 139 16.33 7.23 3.21
CA GLU A 139 17.14 7.45 2.03
C GLU A 139 17.84 6.16 1.56
N PRO A 140 18.08 6.07 0.23
CA PRO A 140 18.76 4.93 -0.39
C PRO A 140 20.20 4.75 0.09
#